data_75f2ab33987161d86b3254330400e349
#
_entry.id   75f2ab33987161d86b3254330400e349
#
_cell.length_a   1.000
_cell.length_b   1.000
_cell.length_c   1.000
_cell.angle_alpha   90.00
_cell.angle_beta   90.00
_cell.angle_gamma   90.00
#
_symmetry.space_group_name_H-M   'P 1'
#
loop_
_entity.id
_entity.type
_entity.pdbx_description
1 polymer ?
#
loop_
_entity_poly.entity_id
_entity_poly.type
_entity_poly.pdbx_seq_one_letter_code
_entity_poly.pdbx_strand_id
1 'polypeptide(L)'
;MEFNKSKKILVIGRAGMDIYPEPPGTKISEVKNFSTHLGGSAANTCVALSQLGVQSDLLTCVSEDAIGEYIFEKLKEFNVGSNFCRRVENKFQTQVAVVETILKNNQSILYRNNSCDLQLNKNDIDNINFQDYSAVFISGTTLSSNPSRDAVFYATQKASSLSIPLIIDMDYRPYNWESDEILSLIHI
;
A
#
# COMPACT_ATOMS: atom_id res chain seq x y z
N MET A 1 -3.81 14.14 -21.58
CA MET A 1 -2.57 13.63 -20.97
C MET A 1 -2.35 12.23 -21.53
N GLU A 2 -1.30 12.04 -22.32
CA GLU A 2 -1.00 10.72 -22.90
C GLU A 2 -0.01 10.01 -21.98
N PHE A 3 -0.39 8.84 -21.49
CA PHE A 3 0.54 7.99 -20.71
C PHE A 3 1.45 7.23 -21.65
N ASN A 4 2.76 7.28 -21.40
CA ASN A 4 3.71 6.48 -22.15
C ASN A 4 3.60 5.02 -21.70
N LYS A 5 2.95 4.18 -22.51
CA LYS A 5 2.70 2.77 -22.23
C LYS A 5 3.96 1.90 -22.08
N SER A 6 5.13 2.40 -22.51
CA SER A 6 6.41 1.68 -22.35
C SER A 6 7.05 1.89 -20.98
N LYS A 7 6.54 2.82 -20.17
CA LYS A 7 7.05 3.12 -18.83
C LYS A 7 6.13 2.53 -17.77
N LYS A 8 6.71 2.22 -16.61
CA LYS A 8 6.01 1.69 -15.44
C LYS A 8 5.17 2.77 -14.72
N ILE A 9 4.37 2.35 -13.78
CA ILE A 9 3.74 3.21 -12.77
C ILE A 9 4.41 2.94 -11.41
N LEU A 10 4.88 3.97 -10.74
CA LEU A 10 5.31 3.88 -9.36
C LEU A 10 4.09 4.01 -8.45
N VAL A 11 3.86 3.02 -7.59
CA VAL A 11 2.75 3.02 -6.64
C VAL A 11 3.31 3.12 -5.23
N ILE A 12 2.91 4.15 -4.49
CA ILE A 12 3.38 4.41 -3.13
C ILE A 12 2.24 4.13 -2.17
N GLY A 13 2.45 3.19 -1.24
CA GLY A 13 1.43 2.89 -0.25
C GLY A 13 1.65 1.55 0.42
N ARG A 14 0.59 1.06 1.05
CA ARG A 14 0.66 -0.12 1.89
C ARG A 14 0.44 -1.43 1.14
N ALA A 15 1.11 -2.47 1.65
CA ALA A 15 0.79 -3.87 1.43
C ALA A 15 0.45 -4.53 2.77
N GLY A 16 -0.38 -5.56 2.77
CA GLY A 16 -0.80 -6.28 3.96
C GLY A 16 -1.33 -7.66 3.64
N MET A 17 -1.74 -8.39 4.67
CA MET A 17 -2.40 -9.67 4.54
C MET A 17 -3.85 -9.52 4.93
N ASP A 18 -4.77 -9.89 4.04
CA ASP A 18 -6.19 -9.99 4.33
C ASP A 18 -6.56 -11.46 4.59
N ILE A 19 -7.32 -11.69 5.65
CA ILE A 19 -7.74 -13.01 6.13
C ILE A 19 -9.26 -13.08 6.05
N TYR A 20 -9.79 -14.05 5.32
CA TYR A 20 -11.21 -14.25 5.14
C TYR A 20 -11.67 -15.59 5.70
N PRO A 21 -12.82 -15.62 6.43
CA PRO A 21 -13.46 -16.86 6.85
C PRO A 21 -13.83 -17.75 5.66
N GLU A 22 -13.63 -19.06 5.83
CA GLU A 22 -14.01 -20.07 4.85
C GLU A 22 -15.04 -21.07 5.46
N PRO A 23 -16.16 -21.34 4.73
CA PRO A 23 -16.54 -20.80 3.44
C PRO A 23 -17.01 -19.32 3.54
N PRO A 24 -17.03 -18.59 2.41
CA PRO A 24 -17.56 -17.23 2.38
C PRO A 24 -18.97 -17.13 2.99
N GLY A 25 -19.23 -16.04 3.72
CA GLY A 25 -20.49 -15.86 4.43
C GLY A 25 -20.52 -16.45 5.85
N THR A 26 -19.40 -17.02 6.32
CA THR A 26 -19.25 -17.49 7.69
C THR A 26 -18.84 -16.34 8.61
N LYS A 27 -19.42 -16.29 9.81
CA LYS A 27 -18.98 -15.34 10.86
C LYS A 27 -17.63 -15.75 11.44
N ILE A 28 -16.82 -14.76 11.83
CA ILE A 28 -15.53 -15.02 12.50
C ILE A 28 -15.72 -15.89 13.76
N SER A 29 -16.81 -15.70 14.50
CA SER A 29 -17.10 -16.50 15.71
C SER A 29 -17.41 -17.98 15.46
N GLU A 30 -17.70 -18.35 14.21
CA GLU A 30 -18.13 -19.70 13.82
C GLU A 30 -17.13 -20.39 12.87
N VAL A 31 -16.12 -19.65 12.40
CA VAL A 31 -15.19 -20.12 11.39
C VAL A 31 -14.22 -21.17 11.92
N LYS A 32 -13.87 -22.14 11.07
CA LYS A 32 -12.84 -23.17 11.35
C LYS A 32 -11.60 -22.99 10.49
N ASN A 33 -11.76 -22.45 9.29
CA ASN A 33 -10.68 -22.25 8.33
C ASN A 33 -10.69 -20.83 7.78
N PHE A 34 -9.53 -20.35 7.41
CA PHE A 34 -9.35 -19.05 6.79
C PHE A 34 -8.54 -19.18 5.50
N SER A 35 -8.84 -18.33 4.53
CA SER A 35 -7.98 -18.07 3.38
C SER A 35 -7.21 -16.75 3.58
N THR A 36 -6.02 -16.67 2.97
CA THR A 36 -5.17 -15.48 3.01
C THR A 36 -5.00 -14.88 1.64
N HIS A 37 -5.08 -13.57 1.55
CA HIS A 37 -4.97 -12.81 0.32
C HIS A 37 -4.05 -11.62 0.50
N LEU A 38 -3.44 -11.16 -0.62
CA LEU A 38 -2.70 -9.91 -0.61
C LEU A 38 -3.68 -8.77 -0.36
N GLY A 39 -3.43 -7.99 0.68
CA GLY A 39 -4.18 -6.81 1.06
C GLY A 39 -3.39 -5.51 0.89
N GLY A 40 -4.05 -4.40 1.19
CA GLY A 40 -3.49 -3.07 1.06
C GLY A 40 -3.86 -2.41 -0.27
N SER A 41 -4.35 -1.17 -0.21
CA SER A 41 -4.85 -0.43 -1.37
C SER A 41 -3.81 -0.29 -2.48
N ALA A 42 -2.57 0.06 -2.12
CA ALA A 42 -1.50 0.23 -3.09
C ALA A 42 -1.06 -1.11 -3.73
N ALA A 43 -0.91 -2.17 -2.94
CA ALA A 43 -0.60 -3.50 -3.47
C ALA A 43 -1.69 -3.99 -4.42
N ASN A 44 -2.97 -3.83 -4.05
CA ASN A 44 -4.09 -4.20 -4.90
C ASN A 44 -4.14 -3.37 -6.20
N THR A 45 -3.76 -2.08 -6.15
CA THR A 45 -3.61 -1.25 -7.35
C THR A 45 -2.52 -1.81 -8.28
N CYS A 46 -1.37 -2.21 -7.73
CA CYS A 46 -0.31 -2.84 -8.52
C CYS A 46 -0.77 -4.15 -9.17
N VAL A 47 -1.49 -5.00 -8.43
CA VAL A 47 -2.06 -6.25 -8.97
C VAL A 47 -3.03 -5.97 -10.10
N ALA A 48 -3.93 -5.01 -9.92
CA ALA A 48 -4.87 -4.61 -10.97
C ALA A 48 -4.16 -4.09 -12.23
N LEU A 49 -3.13 -3.25 -12.06
CA LEU A 49 -2.31 -2.77 -13.17
C LEU A 49 -1.63 -3.93 -13.90
N SER A 50 -1.03 -4.87 -13.17
CA SER A 50 -0.40 -6.06 -13.76
C SER A 50 -1.39 -6.90 -14.57
N GLN A 51 -2.59 -7.15 -14.04
CA GLN A 51 -3.65 -7.87 -14.76
C GLN A 51 -4.14 -7.15 -16.03
N LEU A 52 -4.04 -5.83 -16.05
CA LEU A 52 -4.33 -4.99 -17.24
C LEU A 52 -3.11 -4.85 -18.19
N GLY A 53 -2.02 -5.56 -17.93
CA GLY A 53 -0.81 -5.52 -18.76
C GLY A 53 0.06 -4.28 -18.55
N VAL A 54 -0.14 -3.54 -17.45
CA VAL A 54 0.64 -2.36 -17.09
C VAL A 54 1.65 -2.73 -16.01
N GLN A 55 2.94 -2.52 -16.27
CA GLN A 55 3.98 -2.77 -15.29
C GLN A 55 3.94 -1.70 -14.18
N SER A 56 4.16 -2.15 -12.95
CA SER A 56 4.26 -1.26 -11.79
C SER A 56 5.29 -1.74 -10.79
N ASP A 57 5.87 -0.80 -10.07
CA ASP A 57 6.72 -1.07 -8.91
C ASP A 57 6.02 -0.53 -7.66
N LEU A 58 5.98 -1.33 -6.61
CA LEU A 58 5.43 -0.93 -5.32
C LEU A 58 6.55 -0.37 -4.42
N LEU A 59 6.35 0.84 -3.91
CA LEU A 59 7.17 1.44 -2.87
C LEU A 59 6.43 1.33 -1.54
N THR A 60 6.95 0.51 -0.64
CA THR A 60 6.38 0.26 0.69
C THR A 60 7.43 -0.23 1.67
N CYS A 61 7.07 -0.32 2.94
CA CYS A 61 7.82 -1.10 3.93
C CYS A 61 6.95 -2.25 4.44
N VAL A 62 7.61 -3.39 4.72
CA VAL A 62 7.00 -4.59 5.29
C VAL A 62 7.85 -5.09 6.47
N SER A 63 7.28 -5.93 7.32
CA SER A 63 7.97 -6.51 8.47
C SER A 63 9.04 -7.54 8.04
N GLU A 64 10.01 -7.74 8.92
CA GLU A 64 11.06 -8.76 8.76
C GLU A 64 10.62 -10.10 9.40
N ASP A 65 9.45 -10.58 8.98
CA ASP A 65 8.81 -11.79 9.49
C ASP A 65 8.11 -12.59 8.37
N ALA A 66 7.40 -13.66 8.75
CA ALA A 66 6.69 -14.52 7.81
C ALA A 66 5.57 -13.80 7.04
N ILE A 67 4.98 -12.73 7.61
CA ILE A 67 3.95 -11.94 6.90
C ILE A 67 4.62 -11.07 5.84
N GLY A 68 5.76 -10.43 6.16
CA GLY A 68 6.53 -9.71 5.16
C GLY A 68 7.01 -10.62 4.01
N GLU A 69 7.45 -11.85 4.32
CA GLU A 69 7.80 -12.85 3.29
C GLU A 69 6.60 -13.18 2.40
N TYR A 70 5.44 -13.43 3.00
CA TYR A 70 4.19 -13.65 2.27
C TYR A 70 3.89 -12.52 1.27
N ILE A 71 4.09 -11.25 1.67
CA ILE A 71 3.88 -10.11 0.78
C ILE A 71 4.82 -10.20 -0.44
N PHE A 72 6.12 -10.47 -0.25
CA PHE A 72 7.07 -10.59 -1.36
C PHE A 72 6.69 -11.72 -2.33
N GLU A 73 6.30 -12.88 -1.80
CA GLU A 73 5.86 -14.00 -2.65
C GLU A 73 4.61 -13.66 -3.45
N LYS A 74 3.63 -12.96 -2.84
CA LYS A 74 2.43 -12.52 -3.55
C LYS A 74 2.71 -11.45 -4.59
N LEU A 75 3.56 -10.48 -4.33
CA LEU A 75 3.97 -9.49 -5.32
C LEU A 75 4.64 -10.16 -6.53
N LYS A 76 5.49 -11.16 -6.29
CA LYS A 76 6.13 -11.95 -7.34
C LYS A 76 5.10 -12.78 -8.15
N GLU A 77 4.16 -13.44 -7.47
CA GLU A 77 3.08 -14.22 -8.11
C GLU A 77 2.27 -13.34 -9.07
N PHE A 78 1.98 -12.09 -8.69
CA PHE A 78 1.24 -11.14 -9.50
C PHE A 78 2.09 -10.29 -10.46
N ASN A 79 3.39 -10.58 -10.63
CA ASN A 79 4.33 -9.82 -11.47
C ASN A 79 4.40 -8.32 -11.12
N VAL A 80 4.33 -7.98 -9.85
CA VAL A 80 4.51 -6.63 -9.32
C VAL A 80 5.97 -6.43 -8.95
N GLY A 81 6.57 -5.32 -9.38
CA GLY A 81 7.94 -4.99 -9.02
C GLY A 81 8.06 -4.65 -7.53
N SER A 82 8.96 -5.33 -6.81
CA SER A 82 9.16 -5.22 -5.36
C SER A 82 10.55 -4.68 -4.96
N ASN A 83 11.33 -4.16 -5.91
CA ASN A 83 12.68 -3.66 -5.65
C ASN A 83 12.73 -2.50 -4.64
N PHE A 84 11.63 -1.79 -4.47
CA PHE A 84 11.47 -0.68 -3.53
C PHE A 84 10.63 -1.07 -2.30
N CYS A 85 10.40 -2.36 -2.09
CA CYS A 85 9.79 -2.87 -0.86
C CYS A 85 10.90 -3.13 0.16
N ARG A 86 10.96 -2.32 1.20
CA ARG A 86 11.99 -2.44 2.24
C ARG A 86 11.47 -3.21 3.45
N ARG A 87 12.30 -4.13 3.99
CA ARG A 87 12.04 -4.75 5.29
C ARG A 87 12.43 -3.79 6.40
N VAL A 88 11.62 -3.74 7.45
CA VAL A 88 11.86 -2.91 8.64
C VAL A 88 11.90 -3.77 9.89
N GLU A 89 12.56 -3.23 10.93
CA GLU A 89 12.80 -3.94 12.21
C GLU A 89 11.52 -4.53 12.82
N ASN A 90 11.66 -5.62 13.55
CA ASN A 90 10.57 -6.40 14.16
C ASN A 90 9.63 -5.66 15.13
N LYS A 91 9.97 -4.44 15.54
CA LYS A 91 9.05 -3.59 16.33
C LYS A 91 7.90 -3.01 15.49
N PHE A 92 8.03 -3.03 14.16
CA PHE A 92 7.00 -2.62 13.21
C PHE A 92 6.36 -3.84 12.57
N GLN A 93 5.09 -3.75 12.26
CA GLN A 93 4.28 -4.88 11.80
C GLN A 93 3.65 -4.58 10.44
N THR A 94 3.70 -5.56 9.54
CA THR A 94 2.86 -5.54 8.36
C THR A 94 1.41 -5.71 8.80
N GLN A 95 0.52 -4.86 8.28
CA GLN A 95 -0.89 -4.91 8.65
C GLN A 95 -1.53 -6.24 8.29
N VAL A 96 -2.46 -6.67 9.14
CA VAL A 96 -3.35 -7.81 8.91
C VAL A 96 -4.79 -7.36 9.08
N ALA A 97 -5.64 -7.69 8.11
CA ALA A 97 -7.07 -7.48 8.23
C ALA A 97 -7.80 -8.82 8.30
N VAL A 98 -8.75 -8.95 9.22
CA VAL A 98 -9.68 -10.08 9.27
C VAL A 98 -11.05 -9.55 8.89
N VAL A 99 -11.62 -10.07 7.79
CA VAL A 99 -12.79 -9.47 7.15
C VAL A 99 -13.88 -10.51 6.94
N GLU A 100 -15.05 -10.29 7.52
CA GLU A 100 -16.22 -11.10 7.23
C GLU A 100 -16.79 -10.82 5.83
N THR A 101 -17.22 -11.86 5.13
CA THR A 101 -17.84 -11.77 3.81
C THR A 101 -19.36 -11.92 3.85
N ILE A 102 -19.97 -11.68 5.00
CA ILE A 102 -21.43 -11.72 5.16
C ILE A 102 -22.08 -10.46 4.57
N LEU A 103 -23.30 -10.61 4.04
CA LEU A 103 -23.98 -9.50 3.35
C LEU A 103 -24.51 -8.40 4.27
N LYS A 104 -24.80 -8.73 5.52
CA LYS A 104 -25.34 -7.76 6.51
C LYS A 104 -24.55 -7.81 7.78
N ASN A 105 -24.27 -6.63 8.35
CA ASN A 105 -23.54 -6.48 9.61
C ASN A 105 -22.16 -7.17 9.62
N ASN A 106 -21.48 -7.17 8.46
CA ASN A 106 -20.12 -7.68 8.35
C ASN A 106 -19.17 -6.86 9.24
N GLN A 107 -18.19 -7.54 9.80
CA GLN A 107 -17.13 -6.92 10.57
C GLN A 107 -15.80 -6.98 9.79
N SER A 108 -15.02 -5.91 9.91
CA SER A 108 -13.66 -5.84 9.41
C SER A 108 -12.77 -5.35 10.54
N ILE A 109 -11.81 -6.16 10.93
CA ILE A 109 -10.88 -5.88 12.02
C ILE A 109 -9.52 -5.65 11.40
N LEU A 110 -8.95 -4.47 11.58
CA LEU A 110 -7.65 -4.12 11.04
C LEU A 110 -6.61 -4.02 12.18
N TYR A 111 -5.63 -4.91 12.14
CA TYR A 111 -4.45 -4.85 13.00
C TYR A 111 -3.36 -4.04 12.30
N ARG A 112 -3.23 -2.76 12.70
CA ARG A 112 -2.32 -1.79 12.07
C ARG A 112 -1.53 -0.95 13.12
N ASN A 113 -1.19 -1.55 14.23
CA ASN A 113 -0.36 -0.90 15.24
C ASN A 113 1.11 -0.91 14.80
N ASN A 114 1.83 0.20 15.02
CA ASN A 114 3.24 0.34 14.61
C ASN A 114 3.48 -0.12 13.16
N SER A 115 2.69 0.39 12.23
CA SER A 115 2.65 -0.12 10.87
C SER A 115 3.94 0.14 10.08
N CYS A 116 4.40 -0.89 9.38
CA CYS A 116 5.60 -0.85 8.53
C CYS A 116 5.50 0.18 7.41
N ASP A 117 4.35 0.28 6.75
CA ASP A 117 4.16 1.19 5.62
C ASP A 117 4.35 2.66 5.99
N LEU A 118 4.17 3.01 7.27
CA LEU A 118 4.43 4.35 7.77
C LEU A 118 5.93 4.62 8.09
N GLN A 119 6.81 3.65 7.84
CA GLN A 119 8.25 3.76 8.02
C GLN A 119 9.00 4.11 6.73
N LEU A 120 8.30 4.43 5.66
CA LEU A 120 8.92 5.02 4.46
C LEU A 120 9.67 6.29 4.84
N ASN A 121 10.85 6.48 4.28
CA ASN A 121 11.68 7.65 4.54
C ASN A 121 12.32 8.17 3.24
N LYS A 122 13.01 9.31 3.31
CA LYS A 122 13.60 9.96 2.13
C LYS A 122 14.63 9.10 1.42
N ASN A 123 15.38 8.27 2.14
CA ASN A 123 16.37 7.39 1.52
C ASN A 123 15.71 6.33 0.61
N ASP A 124 14.49 5.89 0.95
CA ASP A 124 13.74 4.97 0.09
C ASP A 124 13.39 5.62 -1.26
N ILE A 125 13.20 6.94 -1.26
CA ILE A 125 12.89 7.73 -2.46
C ILE A 125 14.14 8.04 -3.29
N ASP A 126 15.29 8.23 -2.66
CA ASP A 126 16.52 8.61 -3.36
C ASP A 126 17.05 7.52 -4.29
N ASN A 127 16.71 6.28 -4.02
CA ASN A 127 17.09 5.13 -4.85
C ASN A 127 16.22 4.96 -6.12
N ILE A 128 15.21 5.83 -6.32
CA ILE A 128 14.26 5.71 -7.43
C ILE A 128 14.65 6.65 -8.57
N ASN A 129 14.83 6.09 -9.77
CA ASN A 129 14.90 6.89 -10.99
C ASN A 129 13.48 7.18 -11.49
N PHE A 130 12.96 8.34 -11.15
CA PHE A 130 11.58 8.74 -11.51
C PHE A 130 11.35 8.79 -13.03
N GLN A 131 12.39 8.98 -13.84
CA GLN A 131 12.26 9.01 -15.31
C GLN A 131 11.81 7.67 -15.92
N ASP A 132 11.91 6.57 -15.16
CA ASP A 132 11.45 5.24 -15.60
C ASP A 132 9.92 5.09 -15.50
N TYR A 133 9.23 6.09 -14.92
CA TYR A 133 7.80 6.03 -14.66
C TYR A 133 7.01 7.03 -15.51
N SER A 134 5.82 6.61 -15.95
CA SER A 134 4.85 7.45 -16.65
C SER A 134 3.91 8.20 -15.70
N ALA A 135 3.76 7.71 -14.48
CA ALA A 135 2.98 8.33 -13.41
C ALA A 135 3.43 7.82 -12.03
N VAL A 136 3.13 8.59 -11.00
CA VAL A 136 3.24 8.18 -9.60
C VAL A 136 1.85 8.15 -8.99
N PHE A 137 1.44 6.98 -8.48
CA PHE A 137 0.21 6.79 -7.73
C PHE A 137 0.52 6.77 -6.24
N ILE A 138 -0.27 7.49 -5.45
CA ILE A 138 -0.09 7.63 -4.01
C ILE A 138 -1.39 7.24 -3.31
N SER A 139 -1.31 6.30 -2.36
CA SER A 139 -2.40 6.06 -1.41
C SER A 139 -2.33 7.07 -0.26
N GLY A 140 -3.40 7.80 -0.03
CA GLY A 140 -3.50 8.85 1.00
C GLY A 140 -3.21 8.35 2.42
N THR A 141 -3.35 7.06 2.68
CA THR A 141 -3.02 6.48 3.99
C THR A 141 -1.54 6.64 4.38
N THR A 142 -0.64 6.85 3.41
CA THR A 142 0.80 7.11 3.65
C THR A 142 1.06 8.51 4.21
N LEU A 143 0.10 9.41 4.06
CA LEU A 143 0.19 10.80 4.54
C LEU A 143 -0.24 10.95 6.01
N SER A 144 -0.74 9.89 6.64
CA SER A 144 -1.31 9.94 7.99
C SER A 144 -0.28 10.25 9.08
N SER A 145 0.98 9.84 8.93
CA SER A 145 2.03 10.13 9.93
C SER A 145 3.43 10.16 9.33
N ASN A 146 4.36 10.77 10.07
CA ASN A 146 5.78 10.73 9.79
C ASN A 146 6.40 9.39 10.27
N PRO A 147 7.49 8.95 9.59
CA PRO A 147 8.25 9.62 8.53
C PRO A 147 7.67 9.47 7.12
N SER A 148 6.64 8.63 6.93
CA SER A 148 6.06 8.32 5.61
C SER A 148 5.52 9.58 4.91
N ARG A 149 4.84 10.47 5.63
CA ARG A 149 4.33 11.74 5.09
C ARG A 149 5.43 12.56 4.43
N ASP A 150 6.54 12.79 5.13
CA ASP A 150 7.66 13.58 4.61
C ASP A 150 8.32 12.91 3.41
N ALA A 151 8.41 11.58 3.40
CA ALA A 151 8.92 10.82 2.26
C ALA A 151 8.03 10.97 1.03
N VAL A 152 6.70 10.89 1.22
CA VAL A 152 5.74 11.04 0.14
C VAL A 152 5.76 12.47 -0.41
N PHE A 153 5.80 13.51 0.41
CA PHE A 153 5.98 14.89 -0.07
C PHE A 153 7.28 15.05 -0.86
N TYR A 154 8.36 14.46 -0.41
CA TYR A 154 9.61 14.47 -1.16
C TYR A 154 9.50 13.77 -2.52
N ALA A 155 8.82 12.62 -2.58
CA ALA A 155 8.52 11.92 -3.82
C ALA A 155 7.67 12.79 -4.78
N THR A 156 6.64 13.47 -4.26
CA THR A 156 5.81 14.38 -5.08
C THR A 156 6.60 15.54 -5.64
N GLN A 157 7.51 16.14 -4.87
CA GLN A 157 8.38 17.20 -5.35
C GLN A 157 9.31 16.71 -6.48
N LYS A 158 9.93 15.53 -6.33
CA LYS A 158 10.76 14.92 -7.38
C LYS A 158 9.96 14.64 -8.65
N ALA A 159 8.78 14.02 -8.53
CA ALA A 159 7.92 13.72 -9.68
C ALA A 159 7.47 15.02 -10.40
N SER A 160 7.05 16.02 -9.63
CA SER A 160 6.60 17.32 -10.17
C SER A 160 7.73 18.06 -10.90
N SER A 161 8.95 18.05 -10.36
CA SER A 161 10.13 18.69 -11.01
C SER A 161 10.45 18.05 -12.36
N LEU A 162 10.07 16.79 -12.56
CA LEU A 162 10.24 16.05 -13.81
C LEU A 162 8.97 16.04 -14.68
N SER A 163 7.93 16.80 -14.28
CA SER A 163 6.63 16.85 -14.96
C SER A 163 5.95 15.48 -15.08
N ILE A 164 6.19 14.58 -14.11
CA ILE A 164 5.56 13.27 -14.04
C ILE A 164 4.19 13.43 -13.37
N PRO A 165 3.10 12.92 -13.99
CA PRO A 165 1.76 12.97 -13.42
C PRO A 165 1.66 12.32 -12.05
N LEU A 166 0.94 12.99 -11.13
CA LEU A 166 0.61 12.48 -9.80
C LEU A 166 -0.86 12.08 -9.78
N ILE A 167 -1.14 10.89 -9.27
CA ILE A 167 -2.48 10.33 -9.05
C ILE A 167 -2.59 10.05 -7.56
N ILE A 168 -3.61 10.59 -6.90
CA ILE A 168 -3.82 10.39 -5.46
C ILE A 168 -5.18 9.72 -5.26
N ASP A 169 -5.16 8.54 -4.64
CA ASP A 169 -6.33 7.94 -4.03
C ASP A 169 -6.39 8.41 -2.57
N MET A 170 -7.44 9.11 -2.21
CA MET A 170 -7.60 9.62 -0.85
C MET A 170 -7.59 8.51 0.20
N ASP A 171 -8.11 7.34 -0.14
CA ASP A 171 -8.18 6.15 0.73
C ASP A 171 -8.48 6.53 2.20
N TYR A 172 -9.49 7.42 2.36
CA TYR A 172 -9.81 8.01 3.66
C TYR A 172 -10.32 6.95 4.63
N ARG A 173 -9.65 6.88 5.78
CA ARG A 173 -10.01 6.04 6.91
C ARG A 173 -9.94 6.88 8.18
N PRO A 174 -11.08 7.21 8.83
CA PRO A 174 -11.11 8.12 9.99
C PRO A 174 -10.10 7.75 11.09
N TYR A 175 -9.92 6.46 11.34
CA TYR A 175 -9.01 5.96 12.38
C TYR A 175 -7.51 6.11 12.06
N ASN A 176 -7.15 6.54 10.85
CA ASN A 176 -5.74 6.76 10.46
C ASN A 176 -5.27 8.18 10.76
N TRP A 177 -6.18 9.09 11.04
CA TRP A 177 -5.88 10.51 11.14
C TRP A 177 -6.03 10.99 12.57
N GLU A 178 -4.98 11.61 13.10
CA GLU A 178 -4.97 12.14 14.48
C GLU A 178 -5.85 13.40 14.63
N SER A 179 -6.02 14.15 13.54
CA SER A 179 -6.87 15.34 13.52
C SER A 179 -7.29 15.72 12.10
N ASP A 180 -8.36 16.53 11.99
CA ASP A 180 -8.81 17.11 10.71
C ASP A 180 -7.76 18.07 10.11
N GLU A 181 -6.91 18.66 10.95
CA GLU A 181 -5.82 19.53 10.50
C GLU A 181 -4.78 18.74 9.69
N ILE A 182 -4.42 17.54 10.13
CA ILE A 182 -3.52 16.66 9.38
C ILE A 182 -4.17 16.23 8.08
N LEU A 183 -5.47 15.95 8.09
CA LEU A 183 -6.22 15.61 6.88
C LEU A 183 -6.21 16.76 5.86
N SER A 184 -6.16 18.02 6.30
CA SER A 184 -6.12 19.18 5.40
C SER A 184 -4.87 19.25 4.54
N LEU A 185 -3.79 18.54 4.89
CA LEU A 185 -2.55 18.45 4.09
C LEU A 185 -2.79 17.82 2.72
N ILE A 186 -3.86 17.06 2.54
CA ILE A 186 -4.26 16.48 1.26
C ILE A 186 -4.58 17.57 0.21
N HIS A 187 -4.95 18.76 0.64
CA HIS A 187 -5.24 19.90 -0.24
C HIS A 187 -3.98 20.63 -0.76
N ILE A 188 -2.81 20.25 -0.30
CA ILE A 188 -1.54 20.85 -0.73
C ILE A 188 -0.97 20.09 -1.93
#